data_e33b323636efbfe57ebd031bba12fb2c
#
_entry.id   e33b323636efbfe57ebd031bba12fb2c
#
_cell.length_a   1.000
_cell.length_b   1.000
_cell.length_c   1.000
_cell.angle_alpha   90.00
_cell.angle_beta   90.00
_cell.angle_gamma   90.00
#
_symmetry.space_group_name_H-M   'P 1'
#
loop_
_entity.id
_entity.type
_entity.pdbx_description
1 polymer ?
#
loop_
_entity_poly.entity_id
_entity_poly.type
_entity_poly.pdbx_seq_one_letter_code
_entity_poly.pdbx_strand_id
1 'polypeptide(L)'
;MMMFSMDDMVPQNHMLRLIDKAINWNFIYDLVEEKYCPDNGRPSMDPVMLIKIPFIQYLYGIKSMRQTMKEIEVNVAYRWFLGLDMLDPIPHFSTFGKNYTRRFKDTDLFEQIFSKILEDCMKYNLVNTGQIFVDATHVKACANSKKMRKRVAHEQALWYEEELNREIEKDRLAHGKKPLKKKDDNQPPASGGNGNNKDSKEEKIPEDVKTQKCSTSDPESGWFRKGEHKHVFAYAVETACDKHGWILGYTVHPGNEHDSRTFKALYDKISKLNPQMVVADAGYKTPAIAHQLLEDGIQPLFPYTRPKTKEGFFGKHEFAYDEYY
;
A
#
# COMPACT_ATOMS: atom_id res chain seq x y z
N MET A 1 45.49 1.06 30.12
CA MET A 1 44.09 0.61 29.85
C MET A 1 43.61 1.47 28.71
N MET A 2 43.44 0.92 27.50
CA MET A 2 42.85 1.66 26.38
C MET A 2 41.34 1.67 26.56
N MET A 3 40.73 2.84 26.67
CA MET A 3 39.27 3.00 26.64
C MET A 3 38.85 3.19 25.16
N PHE A 4 38.11 2.25 24.62
CA PHE A 4 37.51 2.35 23.31
C PHE A 4 36.04 2.71 23.48
N SER A 5 35.60 3.73 22.81
CA SER A 5 34.18 4.05 22.70
C SER A 5 33.55 3.21 21.58
N MET A 6 32.21 3.06 21.57
CA MET A 6 31.48 2.44 20.47
C MET A 6 31.74 3.20 19.16
N ASP A 7 31.95 4.50 19.27
CA ASP A 7 32.23 5.35 18.13
C ASP A 7 33.58 5.04 17.48
N ASP A 8 34.59 4.64 18.26
CA ASP A 8 35.90 4.25 17.74
C ASP A 8 35.86 2.89 17.04
N MET A 9 34.92 2.00 17.44
CA MET A 9 34.85 0.64 16.91
C MET A 9 34.13 0.55 15.57
N VAL A 10 33.28 1.49 15.22
CA VAL A 10 32.57 1.50 13.94
C VAL A 10 33.36 2.33 12.93
N PRO A 11 33.78 1.78 11.77
CA PRO A 11 34.53 2.53 10.77
C PRO A 11 33.76 3.77 10.25
N GLN A 12 34.49 4.86 10.00
CA GLN A 12 33.88 6.14 9.57
C GLN A 12 33.15 6.05 8.22
N ASN A 13 33.55 5.12 7.35
CA ASN A 13 32.92 4.85 6.05
C ASN A 13 31.85 3.76 6.13
N HIS A 14 31.45 3.31 7.33
CA HIS A 14 30.40 2.30 7.46
C HIS A 14 29.04 2.84 6.98
N MET A 15 28.28 2.00 6.27
CA MET A 15 26.99 2.42 5.66
C MET A 15 26.03 3.04 6.68
N LEU A 16 25.91 2.46 7.88
CA LEU A 16 25.01 3.00 8.91
C LEU A 16 25.43 4.40 9.40
N ARG A 17 26.72 4.73 9.41
CA ARG A 17 27.18 6.09 9.69
C ARG A 17 26.77 7.07 8.60
N LEU A 18 26.90 6.67 7.35
CA LEU A 18 26.49 7.50 6.23
C LEU A 18 24.99 7.76 6.24
N ILE A 19 24.19 6.74 6.55
CA ILE A 19 22.75 6.83 6.70
C ILE A 19 22.36 7.74 7.89
N ASP A 20 22.98 7.52 9.04
CA ASP A 20 22.67 8.30 10.26
C ASP A 20 23.02 9.79 10.07
N LYS A 21 24.08 10.07 9.32
CA LYS A 21 24.47 11.44 8.96
C LYS A 21 23.54 12.07 7.90
N ALA A 22 23.03 11.25 6.97
CA ALA A 22 22.16 11.72 5.89
C ALA A 22 20.72 11.99 6.35
N ILE A 23 20.22 11.22 7.33
CA ILE A 23 18.85 11.31 7.82
C ILE A 23 18.84 11.93 9.22
N ASN A 24 18.17 13.07 9.34
CA ASN A 24 17.89 13.62 10.66
C ASN A 24 16.65 12.92 11.26
N TRP A 25 16.86 11.94 12.14
CA TRP A 25 15.81 11.14 12.75
C TRP A 25 14.90 11.89 13.73
N ASN A 26 15.23 13.11 14.11
CA ASN A 26 14.51 13.86 15.15
C ASN A 26 13.05 14.13 14.79
N PHE A 27 12.74 14.24 13.50
CA PHE A 27 11.34 14.43 13.05
C PHE A 27 10.40 13.32 13.51
N ILE A 28 10.94 12.12 13.85
CA ILE A 28 10.12 11.00 14.36
C ILE A 28 9.51 11.36 15.71
N TYR A 29 10.24 12.09 16.57
CA TYR A 29 9.71 12.51 17.87
C TYR A 29 8.45 13.36 17.68
N ASP A 30 8.50 14.34 16.78
CA ASP A 30 7.38 15.23 16.47
C ASP A 30 6.15 14.45 15.95
N LEU A 31 6.38 13.43 15.11
CA LEU A 31 5.31 12.60 14.53
C LEU A 31 4.61 11.70 15.56
N VAL A 32 5.26 11.35 16.65
CA VAL A 32 4.73 10.40 17.63
C VAL A 32 4.46 11.00 19.00
N GLU A 33 4.74 12.27 19.24
CA GLU A 33 4.62 12.94 20.51
C GLU A 33 3.27 12.66 21.19
N GLU A 34 2.18 12.84 20.48
CA GLU A 34 0.81 12.59 20.97
C GLU A 34 0.53 11.13 21.36
N LYS A 35 1.36 10.18 20.90
CA LYS A 35 1.22 8.75 21.18
C LYS A 35 1.95 8.32 22.45
N TYR A 36 2.71 9.23 23.06
CA TYR A 36 3.51 8.97 24.25
C TYR A 36 2.99 9.83 25.41
N CYS A 37 2.80 9.20 26.57
CA CYS A 37 2.41 9.91 27.79
C CYS A 37 3.66 10.37 28.51
N PRO A 38 3.81 11.68 28.84
CA PRO A 38 5.01 12.20 29.49
C PRO A 38 5.16 11.73 30.93
N ASP A 39 4.05 11.59 31.68
CA ASP A 39 4.07 11.51 33.14
C ASP A 39 3.54 10.23 33.75
N ASN A 40 3.14 9.21 32.95
CA ASN A 40 2.48 8.04 33.50
C ASN A 40 3.04 6.71 32.93
N GLY A 41 3.40 5.79 33.83
CA GLY A 41 3.77 4.43 33.49
C GLY A 41 5.28 4.17 33.43
N ARG A 42 5.64 2.94 33.00
CA ARG A 42 7.05 2.56 32.79
C ARG A 42 7.62 3.38 31.62
N PRO A 43 8.88 3.86 31.73
CA PRO A 43 9.55 4.55 30.63
C PRO A 43 9.39 3.77 29.31
N SER A 44 8.89 4.42 28.30
CA SER A 44 8.71 3.82 27.00
C SER A 44 10.04 3.72 26.27
N MET A 45 10.14 2.77 25.34
CA MET A 45 11.28 2.70 24.45
C MET A 45 11.31 3.91 23.54
N ASP A 46 12.51 4.38 23.25
CA ASP A 46 12.75 5.47 22.31
C ASP A 46 12.10 5.18 20.94
N PRO A 47 11.27 6.09 20.41
CA PRO A 47 10.58 5.88 19.15
C PRO A 47 11.53 5.81 17.95
N VAL A 48 12.63 6.55 17.96
CA VAL A 48 13.64 6.51 16.89
C VAL A 48 14.29 5.14 16.84
N MET A 49 14.65 4.59 18.02
CA MET A 49 15.16 3.22 18.10
C MET A 49 14.17 2.20 17.58
N LEU A 50 12.86 2.34 17.90
CA LEU A 50 11.81 1.45 17.41
C LEU A 50 11.69 1.46 15.88
N ILE A 51 11.93 2.59 15.23
CA ILE A 51 11.91 2.71 13.75
C ILE A 51 13.23 2.21 13.15
N LYS A 52 14.37 2.49 13.77
CA LYS A 52 15.68 2.03 13.30
C LYS A 52 15.85 0.50 13.34
N ILE A 53 15.17 -0.20 14.24
CA ILE A 53 15.23 -1.68 14.31
C ILE A 53 14.70 -2.36 13.03
N PRO A 54 13.45 -2.16 12.59
CA PRO A 54 12.99 -2.72 11.32
C PRO A 54 13.76 -2.14 10.13
N PHE A 55 14.26 -0.92 10.19
CA PHE A 55 15.13 -0.37 9.17
C PHE A 55 16.40 -1.23 8.96
N ILE A 56 17.09 -1.61 10.04
CA ILE A 56 18.22 -2.55 9.98
C ILE A 56 17.76 -3.88 9.36
N GLN A 57 16.62 -4.41 9.80
CA GLN A 57 16.09 -5.68 9.32
C GLN A 57 15.95 -5.69 7.80
N TYR A 58 15.33 -4.67 7.24
CA TYR A 58 15.09 -4.58 5.79
C TYR A 58 16.34 -4.23 5.00
N LEU A 59 17.15 -3.30 5.51
CA LEU A 59 18.40 -2.88 4.86
C LEU A 59 19.37 -4.07 4.66
N TYR A 60 19.48 -4.94 5.64
CA TYR A 60 20.39 -6.10 5.61
C TYR A 60 19.69 -7.41 5.22
N GLY A 61 18.41 -7.38 4.86
CA GLY A 61 17.67 -8.57 4.43
C GLY A 61 17.51 -9.64 5.52
N ILE A 62 17.46 -9.25 6.80
CA ILE A 62 17.33 -10.19 7.92
C ILE A 62 15.92 -10.76 7.94
N LYS A 63 15.79 -12.09 7.98
CA LYS A 63 14.53 -12.79 7.74
C LYS A 63 13.42 -12.59 8.77
N SER A 64 13.76 -12.20 10.01
CA SER A 64 12.77 -12.07 11.08
C SER A 64 13.23 -11.12 12.18
N MET A 65 12.28 -10.49 12.88
CA MET A 65 12.54 -9.64 14.03
C MET A 65 13.33 -10.37 15.14
N ARG A 66 13.07 -11.67 15.35
CA ARG A 66 13.83 -12.48 16.31
C ARG A 66 15.30 -12.59 15.91
N GLN A 67 15.58 -12.81 14.63
CA GLN A 67 16.96 -12.85 14.14
C GLN A 67 17.59 -11.46 14.20
N THR A 68 16.86 -10.41 13.87
CA THR A 68 17.33 -9.02 13.97
C THR A 68 17.84 -8.72 15.39
N MET A 69 17.08 -9.10 16.42
CA MET A 69 17.52 -8.88 17.81
C MET A 69 18.81 -9.64 18.15
N LYS A 70 18.96 -10.87 17.67
CA LYS A 70 20.20 -11.64 17.85
C LYS A 70 21.40 -11.01 17.13
N GLU A 71 21.19 -10.48 15.94
CA GLU A 71 22.23 -9.76 15.21
C GLU A 71 22.62 -8.46 15.91
N ILE A 72 21.64 -7.69 16.42
CA ILE A 72 21.89 -6.48 17.21
C ILE A 72 22.69 -6.80 18.47
N GLU A 73 22.46 -7.96 19.10
CA GLU A 73 23.16 -8.37 20.34
C GLU A 73 24.66 -8.44 20.13
N VAL A 74 25.13 -8.90 19.00
CA VAL A 74 26.53 -9.17 18.70
C VAL A 74 27.21 -8.19 17.74
N ASN A 75 26.43 -7.35 17.05
CA ASN A 75 26.95 -6.43 16.03
C ASN A 75 27.12 -5.02 16.59
N VAL A 76 28.37 -4.58 16.74
CA VAL A 76 28.73 -3.26 17.27
C VAL A 76 28.15 -2.13 16.43
N ALA A 77 28.13 -2.24 15.10
CA ALA A 77 27.61 -1.18 14.22
C ALA A 77 26.08 -1.03 14.35
N TYR A 78 25.37 -2.13 14.57
CA TYR A 78 23.91 -2.08 14.80
C TYR A 78 23.61 -1.44 16.16
N ARG A 79 24.35 -1.81 17.21
CA ARG A 79 24.22 -1.22 18.54
C ARG A 79 24.48 0.28 18.49
N TRP A 80 25.57 0.68 17.85
CA TRP A 80 25.95 2.07 17.65
C TRP A 80 24.82 2.85 16.95
N PHE A 81 24.29 2.33 15.86
CA PHE A 81 23.22 2.98 15.08
C PHE A 81 21.92 3.15 15.88
N LEU A 82 21.66 2.24 16.83
CA LEU A 82 20.49 2.30 17.72
C LEU A 82 20.74 3.18 18.97
N GLY A 83 21.96 3.67 19.19
CA GLY A 83 22.33 4.40 20.39
C GLY A 83 22.42 3.52 21.64
N LEU A 84 22.69 2.22 21.47
CA LEU A 84 22.88 1.26 22.56
C LEU A 84 24.34 1.11 22.90
N ASP A 85 24.66 1.10 24.19
CA ASP A 85 25.99 0.77 24.68
C ASP A 85 26.26 -0.76 24.66
N MET A 86 27.52 -1.17 24.82
CA MET A 86 27.91 -2.60 24.78
C MET A 86 27.17 -3.45 25.82
N LEU A 87 26.85 -2.89 26.97
CA LEU A 87 26.18 -3.57 28.07
C LEU A 87 24.65 -3.33 28.11
N ASP A 88 24.13 -2.48 27.26
CA ASP A 88 22.71 -2.21 27.26
C ASP A 88 21.90 -3.44 26.85
N PRO A 89 20.78 -3.70 27.54
CA PRO A 89 19.93 -4.82 27.22
C PRO A 89 19.24 -4.61 25.86
N ILE A 90 19.25 -5.67 25.04
CA ILE A 90 18.54 -5.66 23.75
C ILE A 90 17.05 -5.84 23.98
N PRO A 91 16.20 -5.07 23.28
CA PRO A 91 14.77 -5.23 23.36
C PRO A 91 14.31 -6.64 22.96
N HIS A 92 13.26 -7.14 23.62
CA HIS A 92 12.67 -8.41 23.22
C HIS A 92 12.02 -8.28 21.82
N PHE A 93 12.15 -9.29 20.97
CA PHE A 93 11.65 -9.28 19.59
C PHE A 93 10.16 -8.93 19.44
N SER A 94 9.33 -9.22 20.46
CA SER A 94 7.90 -8.86 20.45
C SER A 94 7.63 -7.39 20.79
N THR A 95 8.65 -6.64 21.23
CA THR A 95 8.45 -5.24 21.67
C THR A 95 8.03 -4.34 20.52
N PHE A 96 8.67 -4.49 19.37
CA PHE A 96 8.27 -3.75 18.18
C PHE A 96 6.80 -4.04 17.80
N GLY A 97 6.44 -5.32 17.68
CA GLY A 97 5.07 -5.70 17.30
C GLY A 97 4.01 -5.21 18.30
N LYS A 98 4.30 -5.23 19.59
CA LYS A 98 3.40 -4.69 20.63
C LYS A 98 3.25 -3.17 20.52
N ASN A 99 4.33 -2.42 20.28
CA ASN A 99 4.28 -0.97 20.08
C ASN A 99 3.60 -0.63 18.78
N TYR A 100 3.88 -1.35 17.69
CA TYR A 100 3.18 -1.19 16.42
C TYR A 100 1.66 -1.32 16.61
N THR A 101 1.19 -2.44 17.18
CA THR A 101 -0.24 -2.70 17.36
C THR A 101 -0.93 -1.68 18.27
N ARG A 102 -0.24 -1.15 19.28
CA ARG A 102 -0.83 -0.23 20.28
C ARG A 102 -0.78 1.23 19.89
N ARG A 103 0.22 1.65 19.11
CA ARG A 103 0.51 3.07 18.87
C ARG A 103 0.54 3.44 17.39
N PHE A 104 1.06 2.57 16.52
CA PHE A 104 1.35 2.90 15.14
C PHE A 104 0.38 2.28 14.15
N LYS A 105 -0.30 1.17 14.54
CA LYS A 105 -1.36 0.57 13.74
C LYS A 105 -2.48 1.61 13.56
N ASP A 106 -3.06 1.63 12.38
CA ASP A 106 -4.12 2.58 12.00
C ASP A 106 -3.68 4.05 12.00
N THR A 107 -2.37 4.31 11.88
CA THR A 107 -1.80 5.64 11.65
C THR A 107 -1.04 5.67 10.33
N ASP A 108 -0.86 6.87 9.79
CA ASP A 108 -0.09 7.16 8.58
C ASP A 108 1.42 7.40 8.87
N LEU A 109 1.90 7.02 10.05
CA LEU A 109 3.27 7.28 10.50
C LEU A 109 4.33 6.86 9.47
N PHE A 110 4.24 5.64 8.95
CA PHE A 110 5.23 5.15 7.98
C PHE A 110 5.16 5.90 6.64
N GLU A 111 3.96 6.33 6.25
CA GLU A 111 3.77 7.15 5.07
C GLU A 111 4.35 8.56 5.26
N GLN A 112 4.18 9.16 6.44
CA GLN A 112 4.78 10.44 6.79
C GLN A 112 6.31 10.36 6.82
N ILE A 113 6.88 9.27 7.38
CA ILE A 113 8.33 9.03 7.35
C ILE A 113 8.83 8.92 5.91
N PHE A 114 8.13 8.15 5.06
CA PHE A 114 8.47 8.02 3.64
C PHE A 114 8.42 9.37 2.92
N SER A 115 7.35 10.13 3.10
CA SER A 115 7.16 11.45 2.49
C SER A 115 8.27 12.42 2.90
N LYS A 116 8.66 12.39 4.18
CA LYS A 116 9.73 13.26 4.69
C LYS A 116 11.09 12.97 4.05
N ILE A 117 11.42 11.67 3.93
CA ILE A 117 12.65 11.24 3.27
C ILE A 117 12.62 11.59 1.78
N LEU A 118 11.46 11.39 1.10
CA LEU A 118 11.29 11.76 -0.30
C LEU A 118 11.46 13.27 -0.52
N GLU A 119 10.89 14.11 0.35
CA GLU A 119 11.09 15.56 0.30
C GLU A 119 12.57 15.94 0.38
N ASP A 120 13.33 15.30 1.26
CA ASP A 120 14.76 15.55 1.38
C ASP A 120 15.52 15.08 0.13
N CYS A 121 15.17 13.93 -0.46
CA CYS A 121 15.71 13.49 -1.74
C CYS A 121 15.40 14.49 -2.87
N MET A 122 14.21 15.08 -2.88
CA MET A 122 13.82 16.11 -3.86
C MET A 122 14.64 17.41 -3.69
N LYS A 123 14.86 17.85 -2.43
CA LYS A 123 15.69 19.03 -2.13
C LYS A 123 17.13 18.90 -2.67
N TYR A 124 17.66 17.67 -2.63
CA TYR A 124 18.99 17.37 -3.17
C TYR A 124 19.00 17.04 -4.66
N ASN A 125 17.86 17.18 -5.37
CA ASN A 125 17.70 16.85 -6.79
C ASN A 125 18.11 15.40 -7.13
N LEU A 126 17.90 14.46 -6.22
CA LEU A 126 18.19 13.04 -6.43
C LEU A 126 17.12 12.32 -7.25
N VAL A 127 15.90 12.84 -7.25
CA VAL A 127 14.73 12.25 -7.91
C VAL A 127 14.25 13.09 -9.09
N ASN A 128 13.74 12.43 -10.12
CA ASN A 128 13.17 13.07 -11.29
C ASN A 128 11.67 12.78 -11.37
N THR A 129 10.85 13.77 -11.10
CA THR A 129 9.39 13.64 -11.09
C THR A 129 8.73 13.80 -12.47
N GLY A 130 9.47 14.22 -13.50
CA GLY A 130 8.92 14.49 -14.83
C GLY A 130 8.38 13.24 -15.55
N GLN A 131 9.00 12.07 -15.30
CA GLN A 131 8.57 10.79 -15.84
C GLN A 131 8.40 9.79 -14.71
N ILE A 132 7.18 9.29 -14.55
CA ILE A 132 6.82 8.34 -13.48
C ILE A 132 6.46 7.00 -14.12
N PHE A 133 7.08 5.93 -13.61
CA PHE A 133 6.80 4.55 -13.99
C PHE A 133 5.98 3.89 -12.90
N VAL A 134 4.86 3.29 -13.26
CA VAL A 134 3.95 2.61 -12.33
C VAL A 134 3.90 1.12 -12.64
N ASP A 135 4.08 0.33 -11.61
CA ASP A 135 3.98 -1.13 -11.68
C ASP A 135 3.46 -1.71 -10.36
N ALA A 136 2.85 -2.89 -10.41
CA ALA A 136 2.34 -3.60 -9.26
C ALA A 136 3.05 -4.93 -9.03
N THR A 137 3.42 -5.17 -7.79
CA THR A 137 4.04 -6.42 -7.35
C THR A 137 3.17 -7.12 -6.30
N HIS A 138 3.00 -8.44 -6.42
CA HIS A 138 2.26 -9.22 -5.45
C HIS A 138 3.17 -9.79 -4.36
N VAL A 139 2.90 -9.41 -3.12
CA VAL A 139 3.59 -9.91 -1.93
C VAL A 139 2.72 -10.94 -1.23
N LYS A 140 3.25 -12.15 -1.02
CA LYS A 140 2.52 -13.22 -0.34
C LYS A 140 2.23 -12.83 1.11
N ALA A 141 0.97 -12.93 1.50
CA ALA A 141 0.55 -12.71 2.88
C ALA A 141 1.01 -13.86 3.80
N CYS A 142 1.24 -13.55 5.06
CA CYS A 142 1.51 -14.54 6.11
C CYS A 142 0.20 -15.18 6.58
N ALA A 143 -0.56 -15.76 5.65
CA ALA A 143 -1.89 -16.31 5.86
C ALA A 143 -1.93 -17.82 5.58
N ASN A 144 -2.68 -18.57 6.38
CA ASN A 144 -2.88 -19.98 6.15
C ASN A 144 -3.96 -20.18 5.09
N SER A 145 -3.57 -20.68 3.91
CA SER A 145 -4.48 -20.92 2.78
C SER A 145 -5.59 -21.95 3.06
N LYS A 146 -5.45 -22.77 4.09
CA LYS A 146 -6.48 -23.75 4.51
C LYS A 146 -7.51 -23.14 5.46
N LYS A 147 -7.19 -22.02 6.14
CA LYS A 147 -8.08 -21.31 7.05
C LYS A 147 -8.72 -20.13 6.32
N MET A 148 -9.83 -20.38 5.65
CA MET A 148 -10.54 -19.37 4.86
C MET A 148 -12.05 -19.43 5.15
N ARG A 149 -12.71 -18.28 4.99
CA ARG A 149 -14.17 -18.14 5.00
C ARG A 149 -14.64 -17.47 3.72
N LYS A 150 -15.89 -17.66 3.35
CA LYS A 150 -16.53 -16.91 2.28
C LYS A 150 -17.02 -15.58 2.85
N ARG A 151 -16.74 -14.48 2.16
CA ARG A 151 -17.26 -13.13 2.46
C ARG A 151 -18.04 -12.64 1.26
N VAL A 152 -19.10 -11.91 1.48
CA VAL A 152 -19.87 -11.28 0.41
C VAL A 152 -19.00 -10.21 -0.25
N ALA A 153 -18.95 -10.20 -1.58
CA ALA A 153 -18.11 -9.29 -2.36
C ALA A 153 -18.77 -7.88 -2.53
N HIS A 154 -19.39 -7.36 -1.48
CA HIS A 154 -20.18 -6.12 -1.54
C HIS A 154 -19.35 -4.85 -1.82
N GLU A 155 -18.12 -4.79 -1.32
CA GLU A 155 -17.33 -3.55 -1.36
C GLU A 155 -16.72 -3.24 -2.74
N GLN A 156 -16.61 -4.23 -3.63
CA GLN A 156 -16.01 -4.02 -4.95
C GLN A 156 -16.96 -3.39 -5.98
N ALA A 157 -18.27 -3.45 -5.74
CA ALA A 157 -19.29 -2.91 -6.64
C ALA A 157 -19.53 -1.41 -6.39
N LEU A 158 -19.44 -0.95 -5.15
CA LEU A 158 -19.87 0.39 -4.75
C LEU A 158 -19.09 1.51 -5.44
N TRP A 159 -17.80 1.42 -5.56
CA TRP A 159 -17.02 2.49 -6.19
C TRP A 159 -17.29 2.60 -7.70
N TYR A 160 -17.41 1.47 -8.40
CA TYR A 160 -17.72 1.46 -9.83
C TYR A 160 -19.16 1.94 -10.09
N GLU A 161 -20.08 1.61 -9.20
CA GLU A 161 -21.45 2.10 -9.20
C GLU A 161 -21.52 3.62 -8.93
N GLU A 162 -20.74 4.12 -8.01
CA GLU A 162 -20.67 5.56 -7.71
C GLU A 162 -20.10 6.37 -8.88
N GLU A 163 -19.01 5.90 -9.50
CA GLU A 163 -18.42 6.55 -10.67
C GLU A 163 -19.38 6.50 -11.88
N LEU A 164 -19.96 5.35 -12.15
CA LEU A 164 -20.96 5.19 -13.21
C LEU A 164 -22.20 6.07 -12.97
N ASN A 165 -22.67 6.13 -11.73
CA ASN A 165 -23.81 6.99 -11.38
C ASN A 165 -23.46 8.47 -11.51
N ARG A 166 -22.23 8.86 -11.19
CA ARG A 166 -21.75 10.24 -11.38
C ARG A 166 -21.68 10.63 -12.87
N GLU A 167 -21.18 9.73 -13.73
CA GLU A 167 -21.16 9.93 -15.17
C GLU A 167 -22.58 9.97 -15.75
N ILE A 168 -23.45 9.06 -15.33
CA ILE A 168 -24.86 9.05 -15.74
C ILE A 168 -25.57 10.35 -15.30
N GLU A 169 -25.29 10.86 -14.10
CA GLU A 169 -25.86 12.13 -13.64
C GLU A 169 -25.35 13.32 -14.46
N LYS A 170 -24.06 13.36 -14.79
CA LYS A 170 -23.49 14.39 -15.67
C LYS A 170 -24.13 14.37 -17.05
N ASP A 171 -24.26 13.18 -17.66
CA ASP A 171 -24.88 13.01 -18.96
C ASP A 171 -26.36 13.41 -18.93
N ARG A 172 -27.10 13.03 -17.89
CA ARG A 172 -28.52 13.41 -17.72
C ARG A 172 -28.70 14.91 -17.56
N LEU A 173 -27.83 15.58 -16.82
CA LEU A 173 -27.84 17.04 -16.66
C LEU A 173 -27.54 17.75 -17.99
N ALA A 174 -26.57 17.26 -18.76
CA ALA A 174 -26.22 17.78 -20.06
C ALA A 174 -27.40 17.67 -21.05
N HIS A 175 -28.26 16.66 -20.91
CA HIS A 175 -29.46 16.43 -21.73
C HIS A 175 -30.77 16.93 -21.10
N GLY A 176 -30.72 17.77 -20.05
CA GLY A 176 -31.88 18.37 -19.38
C GLY A 176 -32.81 17.38 -18.68
N LYS A 177 -32.35 16.18 -18.36
CA LYS A 177 -33.12 15.14 -17.66
C LYS A 177 -32.98 15.26 -16.13
N LYS A 178 -34.05 14.91 -15.40
CA LYS A 178 -34.06 14.95 -13.94
C LYS A 178 -33.05 13.92 -13.36
N PRO A 179 -32.37 14.22 -12.23
CA PRO A 179 -31.45 13.30 -11.58
C PRO A 179 -32.15 11.97 -11.17
N LEU A 180 -31.38 10.89 -11.09
CA LEU A 180 -31.88 9.60 -10.64
C LEU A 180 -32.31 9.70 -9.15
N LYS A 181 -33.50 9.19 -8.83
CA LYS A 181 -33.89 9.06 -7.43
C LYS A 181 -32.97 8.02 -6.79
N LYS A 182 -32.23 8.41 -5.74
CA LYS A 182 -31.51 7.45 -4.87
C LYS A 182 -32.54 6.49 -4.29
N LYS A 183 -32.37 5.19 -4.47
CA LYS A 183 -33.09 4.19 -3.67
C LYS A 183 -32.53 4.29 -2.26
N ASP A 184 -33.38 4.60 -1.28
CA ASP A 184 -33.05 4.52 0.12
C ASP A 184 -32.91 3.04 0.50
N ASP A 185 -31.66 2.54 0.56
CA ASP A 185 -31.31 1.19 1.03
C ASP A 185 -31.36 1.05 2.57
N ASN A 186 -32.04 1.97 3.26
CA ASN A 186 -32.22 1.96 4.71
C ASN A 186 -33.59 1.45 5.16
N GLN A 187 -34.14 0.40 4.53
CA GLN A 187 -35.22 -0.35 5.16
C GLN A 187 -34.67 -1.69 5.69
N PRO A 188 -34.59 -1.87 7.02
CA PRO A 188 -34.29 -3.18 7.57
C PRO A 188 -35.45 -4.13 7.25
N PRO A 189 -35.17 -5.41 6.92
CA PRO A 189 -36.24 -6.40 6.74
C PRO A 189 -37.01 -6.56 8.04
N ALA A 190 -38.34 -6.58 7.95
CA ALA A 190 -39.24 -6.66 9.07
C ALA A 190 -38.93 -7.86 9.97
N SER A 191 -38.64 -7.58 11.21
CA SER A 191 -38.44 -8.54 12.30
C SER A 191 -39.75 -9.22 12.69
N GLY A 192 -39.74 -10.52 12.57
CA GLY A 192 -40.77 -11.36 13.21
C GLY A 192 -40.14 -12.65 13.68
N GLY A 193 -40.13 -12.88 15.03
CA GLY A 193 -39.92 -14.21 15.58
C GLY A 193 -38.78 -14.36 16.61
N ASN A 194 -39.19 -14.37 17.84
CA ASN A 194 -38.53 -14.72 19.10
C ASN A 194 -37.89 -16.12 19.07
N GLY A 195 -36.68 -16.32 19.57
CA GLY A 195 -36.12 -17.65 19.81
C GLY A 195 -34.63 -17.64 20.18
N ASN A 196 -34.35 -17.80 21.47
CA ASN A 196 -33.03 -18.10 22.02
C ASN A 196 -32.43 -19.36 21.39
N ASN A 197 -31.27 -19.29 20.80
CA ASN A 197 -30.29 -20.38 20.81
C ASN A 197 -28.90 -19.86 20.51
N LYS A 198 -27.97 -20.13 21.43
CA LYS A 198 -26.54 -20.02 21.25
C LYS A 198 -26.08 -21.18 20.36
N ASP A 199 -25.82 -20.90 19.10
CA ASP A 199 -24.96 -21.70 18.24
C ASP A 199 -24.49 -20.80 17.12
N SER A 200 -23.20 -20.82 16.85
CA SER A 200 -22.53 -20.10 15.79
C SER A 200 -23.09 -20.53 14.42
N LYS A 201 -24.20 -19.94 14.01
CA LYS A 201 -24.76 -20.14 12.67
C LYS A 201 -23.88 -19.37 11.67
N GLU A 202 -23.21 -20.12 10.81
CA GLU A 202 -22.79 -19.59 9.53
C GLU A 202 -24.03 -19.02 8.83
N GLU A 203 -24.06 -17.70 8.64
CA GLU A 203 -25.10 -17.04 7.85
C GLU A 203 -25.07 -17.67 6.45
N LYS A 204 -26.15 -18.32 6.06
CA LYS A 204 -26.32 -18.85 4.70
C LYS A 204 -26.43 -17.68 3.75
N ILE A 205 -25.35 -17.42 3.02
CA ILE A 205 -25.29 -16.42 1.96
C ILE A 205 -26.18 -16.90 0.82
N PRO A 206 -27.09 -16.08 0.27
CA PRO A 206 -27.91 -16.43 -0.87
C PRO A 206 -27.03 -16.88 -2.07
N GLU A 207 -27.51 -17.85 -2.85
CA GLU A 207 -26.73 -18.45 -3.94
C GLU A 207 -26.39 -17.47 -5.07
N ASP A 208 -27.14 -16.38 -5.22
CA ASP A 208 -26.95 -15.36 -6.25
C ASP A 208 -25.89 -14.29 -5.92
N VAL A 209 -25.30 -14.34 -4.73
CA VAL A 209 -24.34 -13.33 -4.29
C VAL A 209 -22.92 -13.79 -4.58
N LYS A 210 -22.16 -12.99 -5.35
CA LYS A 210 -20.74 -13.24 -5.58
C LYS A 210 -19.99 -13.24 -4.26
N THR A 211 -19.39 -14.39 -3.92
CA THR A 211 -18.60 -14.55 -2.70
C THR A 211 -17.13 -14.61 -3.02
N GLN A 212 -16.30 -13.98 -2.20
CA GLN A 212 -14.85 -14.10 -2.28
C GLN A 212 -14.29 -14.88 -1.09
N LYS A 213 -13.17 -15.55 -1.31
CA LYS A 213 -12.43 -16.24 -0.26
C LYS A 213 -11.64 -15.23 0.55
N CYS A 214 -11.82 -15.24 1.87
CA CYS A 214 -11.12 -14.36 2.81
C CYS A 214 -10.34 -15.21 3.81
N SER A 215 -9.12 -14.82 4.14
CA SER A 215 -8.34 -15.46 5.19
C SER A 215 -8.93 -15.16 6.56
N THR A 216 -8.95 -16.14 7.47
CA THR A 216 -9.35 -15.92 8.86
C THR A 216 -8.22 -15.39 9.73
N SER A 217 -6.97 -15.60 9.31
CA SER A 217 -5.77 -15.14 10.02
C SER A 217 -5.27 -13.77 9.55
N ASP A 218 -5.62 -13.39 8.32
CA ASP A 218 -5.24 -12.13 7.68
C ASP A 218 -6.38 -11.68 6.75
N PRO A 219 -7.46 -11.10 7.30
CA PRO A 219 -8.67 -10.75 6.56
C PRO A 219 -8.48 -9.68 5.49
N GLU A 220 -7.42 -8.87 5.60
CA GLU A 220 -7.10 -7.78 4.65
C GLU A 220 -6.41 -8.30 3.40
N SER A 221 -5.84 -9.52 3.44
CA SER A 221 -5.19 -10.11 2.27
C SER A 221 -6.19 -10.63 1.25
N GLY A 222 -5.87 -10.46 -0.05
CA GLY A 222 -6.68 -10.93 -1.16
C GLY A 222 -6.31 -12.33 -1.64
N TRP A 223 -7.29 -13.11 -2.09
CA TRP A 223 -7.07 -14.41 -2.70
C TRP A 223 -6.63 -14.26 -4.15
N PHE A 224 -5.33 -14.43 -4.39
CA PHE A 224 -4.69 -14.18 -5.67
C PHE A 224 -4.26 -15.47 -6.35
N ARG A 225 -4.41 -15.53 -7.69
CA ARG A 225 -3.96 -16.64 -8.54
C ARG A 225 -2.59 -16.29 -9.13
N LYS A 226 -1.55 -16.97 -8.67
CA LYS A 226 -0.20 -16.83 -9.21
C LYS A 226 0.09 -17.98 -10.18
N GLY A 227 0.10 -17.68 -11.49
CA GLY A 227 0.31 -18.68 -12.52
C GLY A 227 -0.87 -19.64 -12.67
N GLU A 228 -0.68 -20.76 -13.39
CA GLU A 228 -1.77 -21.67 -13.75
C GLU A 228 -2.33 -22.48 -12.60
N HIS A 229 -1.53 -22.76 -11.55
CA HIS A 229 -1.90 -23.74 -10.52
C HIS A 229 -1.79 -23.27 -9.07
N LYS A 230 -1.35 -22.06 -8.81
CA LYS A 230 -1.08 -21.62 -7.43
C LYS A 230 -1.98 -20.47 -6.99
N HIS A 231 -2.83 -20.76 -5.98
CA HIS A 231 -3.61 -19.73 -5.30
C HIS A 231 -2.99 -19.44 -3.94
N VAL A 232 -2.81 -18.17 -3.63
CA VAL A 232 -2.25 -17.70 -2.36
C VAL A 232 -3.00 -16.46 -1.88
N PHE A 233 -3.01 -16.24 -0.58
CA PHE A 233 -3.35 -14.91 -0.05
C PHE A 233 -2.17 -13.98 -0.27
N ALA A 234 -2.41 -12.81 -0.83
CA ALA A 234 -1.40 -11.84 -1.19
C ALA A 234 -1.91 -10.41 -1.04
N TYR A 235 -0.97 -9.49 -1.02
CA TYR A 235 -1.19 -8.05 -1.20
C TYR A 235 -0.63 -7.64 -2.55
N ALA A 236 -1.30 -6.74 -3.24
CA ALA A 236 -0.76 -6.00 -4.36
C ALA A 236 -0.11 -4.73 -3.81
N VAL A 237 1.16 -4.54 -4.10
CA VAL A 237 1.92 -3.33 -3.78
C VAL A 237 2.14 -2.60 -5.09
N GLU A 238 1.41 -1.52 -5.30
CA GLU A 238 1.65 -0.62 -6.42
C GLU A 238 2.74 0.37 -6.05
N THR A 239 3.68 0.56 -6.93
CA THR A 239 4.78 1.48 -6.76
C THR A 239 4.88 2.42 -7.94
N ALA A 240 5.16 3.68 -7.65
CA ALA A 240 5.54 4.67 -8.63
C ALA A 240 7.03 5.00 -8.44
N CYS A 241 7.82 4.93 -9.49
CA CYS A 241 9.23 5.26 -9.44
C CYS A 241 9.64 6.19 -10.58
N ASP A 242 10.77 6.88 -10.42
CA ASP A 242 11.38 7.63 -11.48
C ASP A 242 12.20 6.73 -12.42
N LYS A 243 12.80 7.33 -13.47
CA LYS A 243 13.65 6.62 -14.43
C LYS A 243 14.91 6.01 -13.82
N HIS A 244 15.29 6.38 -12.60
CA HIS A 244 16.45 5.87 -11.88
C HIS A 244 16.08 4.81 -10.85
N GLY A 245 14.79 4.51 -10.70
CA GLY A 245 14.28 3.55 -9.73
C GLY A 245 14.02 4.11 -8.33
N TRP A 246 14.06 5.44 -8.15
CA TRP A 246 13.64 6.06 -6.89
C TRP A 246 12.14 5.94 -6.71
N ILE A 247 11.71 5.40 -5.59
CA ILE A 247 10.28 5.27 -5.26
C ILE A 247 9.72 6.65 -4.90
N LEU A 248 8.70 7.07 -5.65
CA LEU A 248 8.02 8.35 -5.48
C LEU A 248 6.70 8.22 -4.72
N GLY A 249 6.12 7.03 -4.71
CA GLY A 249 4.89 6.71 -4.01
C GLY A 249 4.60 5.23 -4.04
N TYR A 250 3.78 4.79 -3.11
CA TYR A 250 3.31 3.40 -3.07
C TYR A 250 1.93 3.32 -2.45
N THR A 251 1.20 2.26 -2.80
CA THR A 251 -0.05 1.85 -2.15
C THR A 251 -0.07 0.34 -1.95
N VAL A 252 -0.84 -0.12 -0.98
CA VAL A 252 -0.96 -1.54 -0.67
C VAL A 252 -2.44 -1.90 -0.66
N HIS A 253 -2.80 -2.91 -1.45
CA HIS A 253 -4.18 -3.36 -1.64
C HIS A 253 -4.28 -4.88 -1.48
N PRO A 254 -5.49 -5.42 -1.26
CA PRO A 254 -5.73 -6.86 -1.35
C PRO A 254 -5.32 -7.38 -2.74
N GLY A 255 -4.57 -8.50 -2.78
CA GLY A 255 -3.99 -9.02 -4.03
C GLY A 255 -4.98 -9.53 -5.07
N ASN A 256 -6.27 -9.51 -4.80
CA ASN A 256 -7.34 -9.85 -5.74
C ASN A 256 -7.97 -8.61 -6.41
N GLU A 257 -7.55 -7.42 -6.05
CA GLU A 257 -7.97 -6.20 -6.72
C GLU A 257 -7.19 -6.02 -8.03
N HIS A 258 -7.86 -5.46 -9.03
CA HIS A 258 -7.24 -5.22 -10.32
C HIS A 258 -6.53 -3.86 -10.31
N ASP A 259 -5.34 -3.80 -10.91
CA ASP A 259 -4.47 -2.61 -10.95
C ASP A 259 -5.20 -1.33 -11.42
N SER A 260 -6.12 -1.47 -12.39
CA SER A 260 -6.92 -0.34 -12.86
C SER A 260 -7.89 0.26 -11.84
N ARG A 261 -8.19 -0.46 -10.75
CA ARG A 261 -9.08 0.03 -9.68
C ARG A 261 -8.30 0.68 -8.55
N THR A 262 -7.09 0.18 -8.31
CA THR A 262 -6.23 0.62 -7.22
C THR A 262 -5.38 1.83 -7.60
N PHE A 263 -5.16 2.03 -8.90
CA PHE A 263 -4.38 3.14 -9.46
C PHE A 263 -4.74 4.52 -8.92
N LYS A 264 -6.04 4.79 -8.68
CA LYS A 264 -6.47 6.10 -8.19
C LYS A 264 -5.80 6.48 -6.87
N ALA A 265 -5.70 5.53 -5.93
CA ALA A 265 -5.07 5.77 -4.64
C ALA A 265 -3.57 6.12 -4.76
N LEU A 266 -2.88 5.50 -5.72
CA LEU A 266 -1.50 5.85 -6.04
C LEU A 266 -1.43 7.19 -6.78
N TYR A 267 -2.35 7.41 -7.74
CA TYR A 267 -2.40 8.64 -8.52
C TYR A 267 -2.60 9.89 -7.65
N ASP A 268 -3.47 9.83 -6.64
CA ASP A 268 -3.71 10.93 -5.71
C ASP A 268 -2.42 11.35 -4.93
N LYS A 269 -1.45 10.46 -4.83
CA LYS A 269 -0.14 10.74 -4.23
C LYS A 269 0.83 11.34 -5.24
N ILE A 270 0.96 10.72 -6.41
CA ILE A 270 1.96 11.11 -7.42
C ILE A 270 1.56 12.35 -8.23
N SER A 271 0.28 12.65 -8.37
CA SER A 271 -0.21 13.85 -9.05
C SER A 271 0.34 15.15 -8.42
N LYS A 272 0.54 15.15 -7.10
CA LYS A 272 1.14 16.26 -6.35
C LYS A 272 2.58 16.57 -6.76
N LEU A 273 3.26 15.64 -7.41
CA LEU A 273 4.61 15.80 -7.93
C LEU A 273 4.67 16.46 -9.31
N ASN A 274 3.50 16.78 -9.90
CA ASN A 274 3.32 17.39 -11.21
C ASN A 274 4.09 16.65 -12.33
N PRO A 275 3.87 15.35 -12.55
CA PRO A 275 4.54 14.61 -13.60
C PRO A 275 4.09 15.10 -14.97
N GLN A 276 5.01 15.06 -15.94
CA GLN A 276 4.70 15.32 -17.34
C GLN A 276 4.20 14.05 -18.06
N MET A 277 4.65 12.90 -17.59
CA MET A 277 4.39 11.60 -18.22
C MET A 277 4.25 10.50 -17.18
N VAL A 278 3.25 9.64 -17.37
CA VAL A 278 3.06 8.41 -16.58
C VAL A 278 3.14 7.21 -17.52
N VAL A 279 4.07 6.32 -17.23
CA VAL A 279 4.30 5.06 -17.94
C VAL A 279 3.76 3.93 -17.08
N ALA A 280 2.85 3.14 -17.61
CA ALA A 280 2.28 2.00 -16.89
C ALA A 280 2.06 0.81 -17.83
N ASP A 281 1.91 -0.38 -17.27
CA ASP A 281 1.70 -1.59 -18.05
C ASP A 281 0.29 -1.71 -18.64
N ALA A 282 0.01 -2.82 -19.32
CA ALA A 282 -1.30 -3.05 -19.95
C ALA A 282 -2.45 -3.22 -18.96
N GLY A 283 -2.17 -3.55 -17.70
CA GLY A 283 -3.16 -3.68 -16.62
C GLY A 283 -3.84 -2.35 -16.29
N TYR A 284 -3.10 -1.25 -16.43
CA TYR A 284 -3.60 0.11 -16.20
C TYR A 284 -4.25 0.76 -17.42
N LYS A 285 -4.15 0.13 -18.60
CA LYS A 285 -4.68 0.69 -19.85
C LYS A 285 -6.20 0.63 -19.89
N THR A 286 -6.85 1.59 -19.28
CA THR A 286 -8.31 1.79 -19.32
C THR A 286 -8.63 3.19 -19.84
N PRO A 287 -9.79 3.38 -20.49
CA PRO A 287 -10.22 4.72 -20.94
C PRO A 287 -10.30 5.72 -19.79
N ALA A 288 -10.76 5.30 -18.62
CA ALA A 288 -10.89 6.17 -17.44
C ALA A 288 -9.53 6.70 -16.96
N ILE A 289 -8.52 5.83 -16.83
CA ILE A 289 -7.17 6.24 -16.42
C ILE A 289 -6.55 7.16 -17.49
N ALA A 290 -6.67 6.80 -18.77
CA ALA A 290 -6.13 7.62 -19.85
C ALA A 290 -6.78 9.01 -19.88
N HIS A 291 -8.09 9.09 -19.72
CA HIS A 291 -8.85 10.33 -19.69
C HIS A 291 -8.43 11.22 -18.53
N GLN A 292 -8.36 10.66 -17.30
CA GLN A 292 -7.93 11.39 -16.11
C GLN A 292 -6.53 11.99 -16.28
N LEU A 293 -5.57 11.20 -16.78
CA LEU A 293 -4.20 11.69 -17.00
C LEU A 293 -4.16 12.83 -18.04
N LEU A 294 -4.93 12.70 -19.13
CA LEU A 294 -5.02 13.73 -20.17
C LEU A 294 -5.71 15.01 -19.69
N GLU A 295 -6.78 14.89 -18.88
CA GLU A 295 -7.45 16.06 -18.26
C GLU A 295 -6.48 16.84 -17.34
N ASP A 296 -5.61 16.14 -16.63
CA ASP A 296 -4.61 16.76 -15.77
C ASP A 296 -3.34 17.21 -16.55
N GLY A 297 -3.35 17.11 -17.90
CA GLY A 297 -2.24 17.53 -18.75
C GLY A 297 -1.03 16.58 -18.72
N ILE A 298 -1.21 15.35 -18.21
CA ILE A 298 -0.17 14.34 -18.09
C ILE A 298 -0.25 13.40 -19.29
N GLN A 299 0.88 13.14 -19.93
CA GLN A 299 0.95 12.20 -21.06
C GLN A 299 0.92 10.74 -20.58
N PRO A 300 -0.14 9.95 -20.87
CA PRO A 300 -0.14 8.53 -20.56
C PRO A 300 0.66 7.74 -21.58
N LEU A 301 1.53 6.83 -21.12
CA LEU A 301 2.22 5.87 -21.96
C LEU A 301 1.86 4.45 -21.53
N PHE A 302 1.10 3.77 -22.39
CA PHE A 302 0.74 2.37 -22.24
C PHE A 302 1.29 1.54 -23.38
N PRO A 303 1.62 0.25 -23.16
CA PRO A 303 2.06 -0.62 -24.22
C PRO A 303 0.96 -0.82 -25.27
N TYR A 304 1.37 -0.96 -26.52
CA TYR A 304 0.45 -1.32 -27.58
C TYR A 304 -0.10 -2.73 -27.34
N THR A 305 -1.40 -2.83 -27.27
CA THR A 305 -2.10 -4.11 -27.17
C THR A 305 -2.77 -4.38 -28.51
N ARG A 306 -2.38 -5.48 -29.17
CA ARG A 306 -3.01 -5.88 -30.42
C ARG A 306 -4.50 -6.15 -30.18
N PRO A 307 -5.43 -5.50 -30.91
CA PRO A 307 -6.85 -5.78 -30.78
C PRO A 307 -7.14 -7.25 -31.05
N LYS A 308 -7.89 -7.89 -30.15
CA LYS A 308 -8.41 -9.23 -30.37
C LYS A 308 -9.71 -9.09 -31.16
N THR A 309 -9.65 -9.32 -32.45
CA THR A 309 -10.86 -9.41 -33.30
C THR A 309 -11.40 -10.83 -33.22
N LYS A 310 -12.69 -11.00 -32.97
CA LYS A 310 -13.35 -12.31 -33.05
C LYS A 310 -13.42 -12.72 -34.54
N GLU A 311 -13.28 -14.02 -34.77
CA GLU A 311 -13.41 -14.57 -36.12
C GLU A 311 -14.74 -14.17 -36.76
N GLY A 312 -14.71 -13.67 -38.00
CA GLY A 312 -15.88 -13.16 -38.70
C GLY A 312 -16.24 -11.68 -38.44
N PHE A 313 -15.47 -10.95 -37.63
CA PHE A 313 -15.64 -9.52 -37.39
C PHE A 313 -14.52 -8.70 -38.03
N PHE A 314 -14.82 -7.50 -38.47
CA PHE A 314 -13.84 -6.57 -39.03
C PHE A 314 -12.83 -6.12 -37.99
N GLY A 315 -11.56 -6.08 -38.37
CA GLY A 315 -10.47 -5.50 -37.57
C GLY A 315 -10.47 -3.97 -37.67
N LYS A 316 -9.87 -3.30 -36.70
CA LYS A 316 -9.75 -1.81 -36.70
C LYS A 316 -9.14 -1.24 -37.98
N HIS A 317 -8.24 -1.98 -38.61
CA HIS A 317 -7.55 -1.58 -39.84
C HIS A 317 -8.41 -1.70 -41.09
N GLU A 318 -9.60 -2.30 -40.97
CA GLU A 318 -10.56 -2.46 -42.08
C GLU A 318 -11.60 -1.34 -42.10
N PHE A 319 -11.58 -0.45 -41.07
CA PHE A 319 -12.41 0.76 -41.07
C PHE A 319 -11.60 1.95 -41.53
N ALA A 320 -12.09 2.64 -42.53
CA ALA A 320 -11.59 3.95 -42.92
C ALA A 320 -12.50 5.02 -42.33
N TYR A 321 -11.90 6.04 -41.71
CA TYR A 321 -12.66 7.23 -41.30
C TYR A 321 -12.83 8.11 -42.50
N ASP A 322 -14.06 8.44 -42.81
CA ASP A 322 -14.41 9.39 -43.86
C ASP A 322 -15.16 10.57 -43.23
N GLU A 323 -14.60 11.76 -43.37
CA GLU A 323 -15.15 12.98 -42.77
C GLU A 323 -16.46 13.45 -43.43
N TYR A 324 -16.83 12.86 -44.57
CA TYR A 324 -18.00 13.25 -45.38
C TYR A 324 -19.17 12.25 -45.33
N TYR A 325 -19.07 11.15 -44.57
CA TYR A 325 -20.14 10.16 -44.40
C TYR A 325 -20.39 9.81 -42.94
#